data_5ef853b216b6d7c5d756ef4b0abdc76e
#
_entry.id   5ef853b216b6d7c5d756ef4b0abdc76e
#
_cell.length_a   1.000
_cell.length_b   1.000
_cell.length_c   1.000
_cell.angle_alpha   90.00
_cell.angle_beta   90.00
_cell.angle_gamma   90.00
#
_symmetry.space_group_name_H-M   'P 1'
#
loop_
_entity.id
_entity.type
_entity.pdbx_description
1 polymer ?
#
loop_
_entity_poly.entity_id
_entity_poly.type
_entity_poly.pdbx_seq_one_letter_code
_entity_poly.pdbx_strand_id
1 'polypeptide(L)'
;LAKWLHDNGYRVAIIAETEALLDLPENAHWTKPAPDDPRLTRCEKKHYDERIGRLTDRAYWDARARGIGGQHTVGAEEDVLGLPTSRYYGETILVHEFAHNILFAIQGADPALYADVEAAYANAQANKLWFEEYNMTTVQEYWAEGTQFWFDSNRLQVFDGRRILSHQDLENYDPQLAAALRAAYGDRHRLAADPFWMSDARVPP
;
A
#
# COMPACT_ATOMS: atom_id res chain seq x y z
N LEU A 1 7.78 -17.60 1.17
CA LEU A 1 7.92 -16.14 1.24
C LEU A 1 8.35 -15.70 2.66
N ALA A 2 7.65 -16.08 3.75
CA ALA A 2 7.98 -15.65 5.12
C ALA A 2 9.43 -15.96 5.53
N LYS A 3 9.96 -17.16 5.18
CA LYS A 3 11.36 -17.49 5.43
C LYS A 3 12.31 -16.55 4.68
N TRP A 4 12.02 -16.23 3.43
CA TRP A 4 12.83 -15.30 2.64
C TRP A 4 12.87 -13.91 3.29
N LEU A 5 11.73 -13.38 3.71
CA LEU A 5 11.66 -12.08 4.41
C LEU A 5 12.50 -12.10 5.68
N HIS A 6 12.36 -13.13 6.51
CA HIS A 6 13.14 -13.29 7.73
C HIS A 6 14.65 -13.34 7.45
N ASP A 7 15.09 -14.17 6.50
CA ASP A 7 16.49 -14.35 6.16
C ASP A 7 17.12 -13.08 5.55
N ASN A 8 16.31 -12.21 4.95
CA ASN A 8 16.71 -10.92 4.39
C ASN A 8 16.50 -9.73 5.35
N GLY A 9 16.19 -10.00 6.63
CA GLY A 9 16.13 -8.99 7.68
C GLY A 9 14.92 -8.04 7.62
N TYR A 10 13.83 -8.45 6.97
CA TYR A 10 12.60 -7.66 6.93
C TYR A 10 11.94 -7.61 8.32
N ARG A 11 11.48 -6.43 8.69
CA ARG A 11 10.85 -6.17 10.01
C ARG A 11 9.64 -5.26 9.85
N VAL A 12 8.73 -5.35 10.82
CA VAL A 12 7.60 -4.46 10.95
C VAL A 12 7.74 -3.71 12.28
N ALA A 13 7.61 -2.40 12.23
CA ALA A 13 7.50 -1.53 13.38
C ALA A 13 6.09 -0.90 13.41
N ILE A 14 5.55 -0.69 14.60
CA ILE A 14 4.31 0.05 14.81
C ILE A 14 4.68 1.31 15.60
N ILE A 15 4.43 2.47 15.01
CA ILE A 15 4.59 3.77 15.67
C ILE A 15 3.32 4.13 16.43
N ALA A 16 3.48 4.72 17.62
CA ALA A 16 2.34 5.22 18.38
C ALA A 16 1.66 6.40 17.66
N GLU A 17 0.41 6.71 18.01
CA GLU A 17 -0.35 7.83 17.41
C GLU A 17 0.39 9.16 17.53
N THR A 18 1.21 9.33 18.58
CA THR A 18 2.01 10.54 18.84
C THR A 18 3.41 10.52 18.23
N GLU A 19 3.82 9.40 17.66
CA GLU A 19 5.12 9.24 17.00
C GLU A 19 5.01 9.50 15.49
N ALA A 20 6.13 9.88 14.87
CA ALA A 20 6.29 10.02 13.44
C ALA A 20 7.29 8.99 12.89
N LEU A 21 7.30 8.79 11.59
CA LEU A 21 8.26 7.89 10.91
C LEU A 21 9.72 8.18 11.27
N LEU A 22 10.09 9.45 11.49
CA LEU A 22 11.44 9.87 11.83
C LEU A 22 11.84 9.61 13.30
N ASP A 23 10.92 9.19 14.15
CA ASP A 23 11.25 8.78 15.52
C ASP A 23 11.86 7.38 15.56
N LEU A 24 11.69 6.60 14.48
CA LEU A 24 12.36 5.32 14.33
C LEU A 24 13.85 5.53 13.99
N PRO A 25 14.77 4.85 14.68
CA PRO A 25 16.22 4.97 14.41
C PRO A 25 16.59 4.73 12.95
N GLU A 26 15.91 3.80 12.30
CA GLU A 26 16.11 3.43 10.89
C GLU A 26 15.80 4.59 9.94
N ASN A 27 14.87 5.47 10.31
CA ASN A 27 14.38 6.57 9.48
C ASN A 27 14.90 7.94 9.94
N ALA A 28 15.61 8.02 11.07
CA ALA A 28 16.05 9.28 11.68
C ALA A 28 16.94 10.14 10.75
N HIS A 29 17.54 9.52 9.73
CA HIS A 29 18.38 10.20 8.74
C HIS A 29 17.59 10.73 7.53
N TRP A 30 16.30 10.51 7.44
CA TRP A 30 15.50 10.95 6.30
C TRP A 30 15.32 12.46 6.32
N THR A 31 15.45 13.04 5.13
CA THR A 31 15.19 14.45 4.89
C THR A 31 14.02 14.60 3.92
N LYS A 32 13.31 15.71 4.00
CA LYS A 32 12.33 16.06 2.96
C LYS A 32 13.03 16.23 1.61
N PRO A 33 12.34 15.99 0.48
CA PRO A 33 12.94 16.12 -0.83
C PRO A 33 13.40 17.57 -1.09
N ALA A 34 14.48 17.72 -1.85
CA ALA A 34 14.92 19.01 -2.38
C ALA A 34 13.95 19.52 -3.46
N PRO A 35 13.92 20.84 -3.78
CA PRO A 35 12.99 21.40 -4.78
C PRO A 35 13.12 20.78 -6.19
N ASP A 36 14.28 20.27 -6.52
CA ASP A 36 14.61 19.65 -7.80
C ASP A 36 14.53 18.11 -7.79
N ASP A 37 14.10 17.51 -6.65
CA ASP A 37 13.97 16.06 -6.54
C ASP A 37 13.08 15.51 -7.68
N PRO A 38 13.57 14.52 -8.46
CA PRO A 38 12.81 13.96 -9.58
C PRO A 38 11.54 13.25 -9.15
N ARG A 39 11.46 12.79 -7.91
CA ARG A 39 10.28 12.10 -7.34
C ARG A 39 9.11 13.04 -7.05
N LEU A 40 9.36 14.36 -6.96
CA LEU A 40 8.31 15.35 -6.79
C LEU A 40 7.46 15.47 -8.05
N THR A 41 6.15 15.50 -7.87
CA THR A 41 5.20 15.80 -8.93
C THR A 41 5.37 17.25 -9.44
N ARG A 42 4.86 17.53 -10.63
CA ARG A 42 4.87 18.89 -11.20
C ARG A 42 4.16 19.90 -10.29
N CYS A 43 3.08 19.48 -9.62
CA CYS A 43 2.34 20.32 -8.68
C CYS A 43 3.16 20.61 -7.42
N GLU A 44 3.81 19.58 -6.85
CA GLU A 44 4.68 19.75 -5.68
C GLU A 44 5.85 20.67 -5.97
N LYS A 45 6.50 20.52 -7.13
CA LYS A 45 7.57 21.44 -7.57
C LYS A 45 7.10 22.89 -7.71
N LYS A 46 5.92 23.09 -8.31
CA LYS A 46 5.35 24.43 -8.51
C LYS A 46 5.03 25.13 -7.18
N HIS A 47 4.61 24.39 -6.18
CA HIS A 47 4.19 24.91 -4.88
C HIS A 47 5.13 24.48 -3.74
N TYR A 48 6.40 24.24 -4.08
CA TYR A 48 7.35 23.65 -3.14
C TYR A 48 7.51 24.46 -1.86
N ASP A 49 7.76 25.76 -1.96
CA ASP A 49 7.99 26.61 -0.80
C ASP A 49 6.78 26.67 0.13
N GLU A 50 5.59 26.67 -0.41
CA GLU A 50 4.35 26.75 0.35
C GLU A 50 3.99 25.42 1.03
N ARG A 51 4.26 24.29 0.36
CA ARG A 51 3.77 22.96 0.78
C ARG A 51 4.85 22.11 1.44
N ILE A 52 6.10 22.23 1.03
CA ILE A 52 7.20 21.39 1.47
C ILE A 52 8.30 22.23 2.13
N GLY A 53 8.75 23.29 1.47
CA GLY A 53 9.91 24.07 1.87
C GLY A 53 9.87 24.57 3.32
N ARG A 54 8.71 25.03 3.76
CA ARG A 54 8.47 25.54 5.12
C ARG A 54 8.40 24.47 6.21
N LEU A 55 8.23 23.19 5.84
CA LEU A 55 8.13 22.11 6.81
C LEU A 55 9.51 21.69 7.30
N THR A 56 9.60 21.22 8.55
CA THR A 56 10.74 20.41 9.00
C THR A 56 10.70 19.04 8.35
N ASP A 57 11.82 18.30 8.35
CA ASP A 57 11.86 16.93 7.81
C ASP A 57 10.80 16.06 8.50
N ARG A 58 10.73 16.12 9.85
CA ARG A 58 9.72 15.42 10.63
C ARG A 58 8.29 15.78 10.19
N ALA A 59 7.98 17.07 10.11
CA ALA A 59 6.62 17.52 9.75
C ALA A 59 6.24 17.12 8.30
N TYR A 60 7.22 17.11 7.41
CA TYR A 60 7.00 16.63 6.03
C TYR A 60 6.64 15.15 6.00
N TRP A 61 7.44 14.31 6.65
CA TRP A 61 7.21 12.86 6.62
C TRP A 61 5.96 12.46 7.40
N ASP A 62 5.68 13.12 8.53
CA ASP A 62 4.45 12.89 9.27
C ASP A 62 3.19 13.28 8.48
N ALA A 63 3.26 14.40 7.73
CA ALA A 63 2.18 14.77 6.82
C ALA A 63 2.08 13.85 5.58
N ARG A 64 3.19 13.24 5.15
CA ARG A 64 3.27 12.42 3.94
C ARG A 64 2.66 11.05 4.13
N ALA A 65 3.04 10.33 5.17
CA ALA A 65 2.61 8.96 5.40
C ALA A 65 2.65 8.57 6.88
N ARG A 66 1.75 7.66 7.26
CA ARG A 66 1.74 6.99 8.56
C ARG A 66 2.05 5.49 8.42
N GLY A 67 2.16 5.01 7.20
CA GLY A 67 2.63 3.68 6.82
C GLY A 67 3.70 3.80 5.75
N ILE A 68 4.60 2.82 5.68
CA ILE A 68 5.60 2.70 4.61
C ILE A 68 6.03 1.24 4.47
N GLY A 69 6.11 0.76 3.23
CA GLY A 69 6.63 -0.57 2.90
C GLY A 69 8.15 -0.60 2.80
N GLY A 70 8.72 -1.79 2.72
CA GLY A 70 10.15 -2.03 2.55
C GLY A 70 10.76 -2.88 3.65
N GLN A 71 12.10 -3.01 3.68
CA GLN A 71 12.80 -3.86 4.66
C GLN A 71 12.46 -3.49 6.12
N HIS A 72 12.19 -2.21 6.38
CA HIS A 72 11.67 -1.70 7.65
C HIS A 72 10.26 -1.17 7.42
N THR A 73 9.29 -2.07 7.31
CA THR A 73 7.88 -1.68 7.17
C THR A 73 7.39 -1.03 8.45
N VAL A 74 6.65 0.06 8.29
CA VAL A 74 6.03 0.77 9.41
C VAL A 74 4.52 0.82 9.21
N GLY A 75 3.78 0.57 10.28
CA GLY A 75 2.37 0.89 10.41
C GLY A 75 2.14 1.83 11.59
N ALA A 76 0.99 2.46 11.65
CA ALA A 76 0.62 3.32 12.77
C ALA A 76 -0.39 2.62 13.68
N GLU A 77 -0.28 2.87 14.99
CA GLU A 77 -1.14 2.29 16.01
C GLU A 77 -2.62 2.55 15.73
N GLU A 78 -2.96 3.79 15.36
CA GLU A 78 -4.33 4.19 15.06
C GLU A 78 -4.92 3.45 13.86
N ASP A 79 -4.10 3.06 12.89
CA ASP A 79 -4.52 2.26 11.74
C ASP A 79 -4.73 0.80 12.13
N VAL A 80 -3.75 0.20 12.80
CA VAL A 80 -3.80 -1.21 13.23
C VAL A 80 -4.98 -1.48 14.17
N LEU A 81 -5.33 -0.50 15.01
CA LEU A 81 -6.46 -0.59 15.94
C LEU A 81 -7.79 -0.13 15.32
N GLY A 82 -7.79 0.41 14.11
CA GLY A 82 -8.99 0.91 13.44
C GLY A 82 -9.60 2.13 14.12
N LEU A 83 -8.76 3.02 14.69
CA LEU A 83 -9.25 4.21 15.38
C LEU A 83 -9.75 5.26 14.39
N PRO A 84 -10.83 6.01 14.73
CA PRO A 84 -11.36 7.09 13.89
C PRO A 84 -10.37 8.23 13.61
N THR A 85 -9.29 8.30 14.37
CA THR A 85 -8.19 9.26 14.17
C THR A 85 -7.27 8.88 13.02
N SER A 86 -7.31 7.62 12.56
CA SER A 86 -6.55 7.19 11.39
C SER A 86 -6.98 7.96 10.14
N ARG A 87 -6.02 8.48 9.39
CA ARG A 87 -6.29 9.06 8.08
C ARG A 87 -6.62 8.00 7.01
N TYR A 88 -6.38 6.74 7.34
CA TYR A 88 -6.74 5.57 6.52
C TYR A 88 -7.99 4.87 7.05
N TYR A 89 -8.78 5.53 7.90
CA TYR A 89 -9.97 4.93 8.51
C TYR A 89 -10.90 4.32 7.46
N GLY A 90 -11.18 3.03 7.60
CA GLY A 90 -11.95 2.23 6.64
C GLY A 90 -11.11 1.33 5.73
N GLU A 91 -9.78 1.41 5.81
CA GLU A 91 -8.85 0.47 5.18
C GLU A 91 -7.70 0.14 6.14
N THR A 92 -7.06 -1.01 5.96
CA THR A 92 -5.89 -1.40 6.76
C THR A 92 -4.63 -1.16 5.95
N ILE A 93 -4.02 0.04 6.12
CA ILE A 93 -2.83 0.44 5.35
C ILE A 93 -1.61 -0.47 5.61
N LEU A 94 -1.51 -1.07 6.80
CA LEU A 94 -0.44 -2.03 7.07
C LEU A 94 -0.50 -3.26 6.14
N VAL A 95 -1.68 -3.66 5.67
CA VAL A 95 -1.83 -4.73 4.67
C VAL A 95 -1.21 -4.30 3.34
N HIS A 96 -1.46 -3.06 2.92
CA HIS A 96 -0.85 -2.45 1.73
C HIS A 96 0.68 -2.44 1.83
N GLU A 97 1.19 -1.86 2.91
CA GLU A 97 2.64 -1.69 3.09
C GLU A 97 3.38 -3.04 3.23
N PHE A 98 2.76 -4.01 3.89
CA PHE A 98 3.34 -5.34 3.99
C PHE A 98 3.24 -6.13 2.68
N ALA A 99 2.25 -5.83 1.84
CA ALA A 99 2.15 -6.44 0.52
C ALA A 99 3.36 -6.10 -0.38
N HIS A 100 3.94 -4.92 -0.26
CA HIS A 100 5.21 -4.60 -0.94
C HIS A 100 6.31 -5.58 -0.54
N ASN A 101 6.40 -5.96 0.75
CA ASN A 101 7.38 -6.95 1.21
C ASN A 101 7.12 -8.33 0.61
N ILE A 102 5.86 -8.73 0.53
CA ILE A 102 5.50 -9.99 -0.11
C ILE A 102 5.92 -9.99 -1.58
N LEU A 103 5.73 -8.88 -2.30
CA LEU A 103 6.17 -8.76 -3.70
C LEU A 103 7.70 -8.85 -3.83
N PHE A 104 8.46 -8.21 -2.94
CA PHE A 104 9.93 -8.37 -2.91
C PHE A 104 10.33 -9.82 -2.63
N ALA A 105 9.63 -10.50 -1.72
CA ALA A 105 9.90 -11.91 -1.46
C ALA A 105 9.52 -12.80 -2.66
N ILE A 106 8.45 -12.50 -3.38
CA ILE A 106 8.09 -13.17 -4.63
C ILE A 106 9.20 -12.95 -5.67
N GLN A 107 9.62 -11.72 -5.88
CA GLN A 107 10.69 -11.38 -6.81
C GLN A 107 11.99 -12.13 -6.51
N GLY A 108 12.33 -12.29 -5.23
CA GLY A 108 13.57 -12.95 -4.80
C GLY A 108 13.48 -14.48 -4.70
N ALA A 109 12.31 -15.03 -4.40
CA ALA A 109 12.15 -16.46 -4.10
C ALA A 109 11.35 -17.24 -5.14
N ASP A 110 10.50 -16.55 -5.91
CA ASP A 110 9.63 -17.14 -6.95
C ASP A 110 9.54 -16.21 -8.18
N PRO A 111 10.62 -16.12 -8.97
CA PRO A 111 10.65 -15.26 -10.16
C PRO A 111 9.58 -15.61 -11.22
N ALA A 112 9.06 -16.84 -11.23
CA ALA A 112 7.98 -17.22 -12.13
C ALA A 112 6.67 -16.52 -11.75
N LEU A 113 6.31 -16.55 -10.47
CA LEU A 113 5.15 -15.82 -9.96
C LEU A 113 5.33 -14.30 -10.13
N TYR A 114 6.56 -13.78 -9.95
CA TYR A 114 6.82 -12.35 -10.21
C TYR A 114 6.53 -11.97 -11.67
N ALA A 115 6.96 -12.82 -12.62
CA ALA A 115 6.66 -12.61 -14.04
C ALA A 115 5.14 -12.63 -14.32
N ASP A 116 4.37 -13.48 -13.62
CA ASP A 116 2.90 -13.48 -13.72
C ASP A 116 2.29 -12.17 -13.21
N VAL A 117 2.82 -11.60 -12.13
CA VAL A 117 2.40 -10.27 -11.62
C VAL A 117 2.70 -9.17 -12.63
N GLU A 118 3.89 -9.16 -13.22
CA GLU A 118 4.26 -8.18 -14.26
C GLU A 118 3.36 -8.33 -15.51
N ALA A 119 3.05 -9.56 -15.91
CA ALA A 119 2.14 -9.82 -17.02
C ALA A 119 0.71 -9.34 -16.72
N ALA A 120 0.20 -9.56 -15.50
CA ALA A 120 -1.10 -9.06 -15.06
C ALA A 120 -1.13 -7.51 -15.08
N TYR A 121 -0.10 -6.86 -14.59
CA TYR A 121 0.03 -5.40 -14.63
C TYR A 121 0.06 -4.85 -16.07
N ALA A 122 0.86 -5.46 -16.94
CA ALA A 122 0.90 -5.09 -18.36
C ALA A 122 -0.45 -5.29 -19.06
N ASN A 123 -1.17 -6.38 -18.74
CA ASN A 123 -2.53 -6.62 -19.23
C ASN A 123 -3.52 -5.56 -18.73
N ALA A 124 -3.44 -5.19 -17.45
CA ALA A 124 -4.28 -4.14 -16.87
C ALA A 124 -4.06 -2.79 -17.59
N GLN A 125 -2.81 -2.42 -17.86
CA GLN A 125 -2.46 -1.22 -18.64
C GLN A 125 -3.03 -1.27 -20.05
N ALA A 126 -2.83 -2.39 -20.77
CA ALA A 126 -3.30 -2.55 -22.15
C ALA A 126 -4.82 -2.48 -22.27
N ASN A 127 -5.55 -2.99 -21.29
CA ASN A 127 -7.01 -3.00 -21.24
C ASN A 127 -7.63 -1.82 -20.48
N LYS A 128 -6.80 -0.88 -20.02
CA LYS A 128 -7.22 0.30 -19.24
C LYS A 128 -8.01 -0.08 -17.97
N LEU A 129 -7.69 -1.22 -17.36
CA LEU A 129 -8.18 -1.52 -16.03
C LEU A 129 -7.54 -0.54 -15.05
N TRP A 130 -8.25 -0.14 -14.01
CA TRP A 130 -7.78 0.79 -12.98
C TRP A 130 -7.27 2.13 -13.57
N PHE A 131 -7.84 2.57 -14.70
CA PHE A 131 -7.34 3.72 -15.45
C PHE A 131 -7.36 4.99 -14.58
N GLU A 132 -6.21 5.67 -14.53
CA GLU A 132 -5.96 6.88 -13.71
C GLU A 132 -6.01 6.66 -12.18
N GLU A 133 -6.14 5.40 -11.70
CA GLU A 133 -6.10 5.08 -10.29
C GLU A 133 -4.66 4.92 -9.77
N TYR A 134 -4.49 5.04 -8.45
CA TYR A 134 -3.19 5.01 -7.79
C TYR A 134 -2.44 3.70 -8.03
N ASN A 135 -3.13 2.58 -8.02
CA ASN A 135 -2.57 1.26 -8.29
C ASN A 135 -1.97 1.10 -9.69
N MET A 136 -2.25 2.01 -10.65
CA MET A 136 -1.60 1.99 -11.97
C MET A 136 -0.30 2.79 -12.04
N THR A 137 0.15 3.37 -10.95
CA THR A 137 1.41 4.14 -10.93
C THR A 137 2.64 3.26 -11.04
N THR A 138 2.64 2.10 -10.38
CA THR A 138 3.72 1.10 -10.44
C THR A 138 3.17 -0.32 -10.25
N VAL A 139 3.96 -1.33 -10.63
CA VAL A 139 3.59 -2.74 -10.37
C VAL A 139 3.51 -3.03 -8.85
N GLN A 140 4.28 -2.30 -8.03
CA GLN A 140 4.24 -2.42 -6.58
C GLN A 140 2.91 -1.94 -6.00
N GLU A 141 2.41 -0.78 -6.45
CA GLU A 141 1.11 -0.26 -6.01
C GLU A 141 -0.05 -1.13 -6.53
N TYR A 142 0.04 -1.60 -7.77
CA TYR A 142 -0.93 -2.53 -8.34
C TYR A 142 -1.07 -3.80 -7.50
N TRP A 143 0.05 -4.38 -7.07
CA TRP A 143 0.07 -5.54 -6.19
C TRP A 143 -0.48 -5.23 -4.80
N ALA A 144 -0.07 -4.10 -4.20
CA ALA A 144 -0.42 -3.73 -2.84
C ALA A 144 -1.92 -3.42 -2.70
N GLU A 145 -2.48 -2.62 -3.61
CA GLU A 145 -3.92 -2.35 -3.68
C GLU A 145 -4.73 -3.64 -3.94
N GLY A 146 -4.26 -4.47 -4.89
CA GLY A 146 -4.87 -5.76 -5.15
C GLY A 146 -4.88 -6.67 -3.92
N THR A 147 -3.79 -6.66 -3.13
CA THR A 147 -3.71 -7.41 -1.87
C THR A 147 -4.72 -6.93 -0.84
N GLN A 148 -4.94 -5.61 -0.71
CA GLN A 148 -5.97 -5.09 0.18
C GLN A 148 -7.38 -5.55 -0.26
N PHE A 149 -7.71 -5.54 -1.55
CA PHE A 149 -8.98 -6.08 -2.04
C PHE A 149 -9.07 -7.60 -1.84
N TRP A 150 -7.96 -8.33 -2.05
CA TRP A 150 -7.92 -9.78 -1.83
C TRP A 150 -8.31 -10.19 -0.41
N PHE A 151 -7.93 -9.39 0.58
CA PHE A 151 -8.25 -9.61 1.99
C PHE A 151 -9.49 -8.85 2.48
N ASP A 152 -10.27 -8.23 1.59
CA ASP A 152 -11.42 -7.41 1.95
C ASP A 152 -11.08 -6.29 2.95
N SER A 153 -9.88 -5.71 2.85
CA SER A 153 -9.33 -4.70 3.76
C SER A 153 -9.14 -3.32 3.14
N ASN A 154 -9.60 -3.10 1.89
CA ASN A 154 -9.58 -1.80 1.22
C ASN A 154 -10.93 -1.09 1.33
N ARG A 155 -10.92 0.24 1.16
CA ARG A 155 -12.14 1.04 0.97
C ARG A 155 -12.75 0.77 -0.41
N LEU A 156 -14.06 1.07 -0.50
CA LEU A 156 -14.76 1.03 -1.76
C LEU A 156 -14.11 1.95 -2.79
N GLN A 157 -13.74 1.40 -3.93
CA GLN A 157 -13.40 2.17 -5.13
C GLN A 157 -14.54 2.11 -6.15
N VAL A 158 -14.82 3.23 -6.78
CA VAL A 158 -15.84 3.35 -7.83
C VAL A 158 -15.25 4.11 -9.01
N PHE A 159 -15.13 3.44 -10.15
CA PHE A 159 -14.68 4.05 -11.41
C PHE A 159 -15.36 3.36 -12.61
N ASP A 160 -15.62 4.12 -13.67
CA ASP A 160 -16.35 3.67 -14.87
C ASP A 160 -17.66 2.93 -14.57
N GLY A 161 -18.37 3.36 -13.51
CA GLY A 161 -19.61 2.72 -13.06
C GLY A 161 -19.42 1.33 -12.44
N ARG A 162 -18.20 0.91 -12.19
CA ARG A 162 -17.85 -0.34 -11.51
C ARG A 162 -17.49 -0.07 -10.06
N ARG A 163 -17.86 -1.00 -9.20
CA ARG A 163 -17.57 -0.96 -7.76
C ARG A 163 -16.64 -2.12 -7.44
N ILE A 164 -15.53 -1.81 -6.77
CA ILE A 164 -14.62 -2.81 -6.23
C ILE A 164 -14.53 -2.60 -4.72
N LEU A 165 -14.98 -3.58 -3.97
CA LEU A 165 -14.97 -3.59 -2.50
C LEU A 165 -14.48 -4.92 -1.94
N SER A 166 -14.75 -6.02 -2.64
CA SER A 166 -14.47 -7.38 -2.18
C SER A 166 -13.52 -8.10 -3.13
N HIS A 167 -12.96 -9.22 -2.62
CA HIS A 167 -12.16 -10.12 -3.47
C HIS A 167 -12.97 -10.66 -4.66
N GLN A 168 -14.30 -10.89 -4.51
CA GLN A 168 -15.13 -11.30 -5.64
C GLN A 168 -15.25 -10.21 -6.71
N ASP A 169 -15.36 -8.93 -6.30
CA ASP A 169 -15.35 -7.82 -7.25
C ASP A 169 -14.01 -7.75 -7.98
N LEU A 170 -12.90 -7.93 -7.24
CA LEU A 170 -11.56 -8.00 -7.83
C LEU A 170 -11.43 -9.15 -8.83
N GLU A 171 -11.85 -10.37 -8.47
CA GLU A 171 -11.80 -11.54 -9.35
C GLU A 171 -12.57 -11.33 -10.66
N ASN A 172 -13.71 -10.65 -10.59
CA ASN A 172 -14.52 -10.34 -11.76
C ASN A 172 -13.94 -9.19 -12.60
N TYR A 173 -13.22 -8.27 -11.97
CA TYR A 173 -12.70 -7.08 -12.64
C TYR A 173 -11.30 -7.30 -13.22
N ASP A 174 -10.39 -7.88 -12.45
CA ASP A 174 -9.01 -8.17 -12.85
C ASP A 174 -8.63 -9.62 -12.51
N PRO A 175 -9.09 -10.57 -13.31
CA PRO A 175 -8.87 -11.99 -13.05
C PRO A 175 -7.39 -12.41 -13.09
N GLN A 176 -6.53 -11.68 -13.80
CA GLN A 176 -5.10 -12.00 -13.84
C GLN A 176 -4.41 -11.60 -12.54
N LEU A 177 -4.69 -10.42 -11.99
CA LEU A 177 -4.23 -10.02 -10.67
C LEU A 177 -4.74 -11.00 -9.60
N ALA A 178 -6.03 -11.33 -9.64
CA ALA A 178 -6.63 -12.27 -8.70
C ALA A 178 -5.96 -13.66 -8.75
N ALA A 179 -5.58 -14.14 -9.95
CA ALA A 179 -4.86 -15.41 -10.10
C ALA A 179 -3.46 -15.37 -9.46
N ALA A 180 -2.72 -14.27 -9.65
CA ALA A 180 -1.40 -14.08 -9.03
C ALA A 180 -1.50 -13.97 -7.49
N LEU A 181 -2.50 -13.25 -6.97
CA LEU A 181 -2.77 -13.15 -5.54
C LEU A 181 -3.14 -14.51 -4.94
N ARG A 182 -3.98 -15.29 -5.62
CA ARG A 182 -4.31 -16.66 -5.20
C ARG A 182 -3.08 -17.55 -5.14
N ALA A 183 -2.16 -17.43 -6.09
CA ALA A 183 -0.92 -18.20 -6.09
C ALA A 183 -0.04 -17.84 -4.87
N ALA A 184 0.00 -16.57 -4.46
CA ALA A 184 0.77 -16.11 -3.32
C ALA A 184 0.12 -16.41 -1.95
N TYR A 185 -1.20 -16.22 -1.83
CA TYR A 185 -1.93 -16.21 -0.55
C TYR A 185 -2.85 -17.41 -0.33
N GLY A 186 -3.09 -18.24 -1.37
CA GLY A 186 -4.12 -19.27 -1.36
C GLY A 186 -5.54 -18.66 -1.33
N ASP A 187 -6.56 -19.46 -1.08
CA ASP A 187 -7.96 -19.01 -0.99
C ASP A 187 -8.32 -18.43 0.38
N ARG A 188 -7.47 -17.56 0.91
CA ARG A 188 -7.69 -16.87 2.19
C ARG A 188 -8.01 -15.41 1.90
N HIS A 189 -9.20 -14.98 2.36
CA HIS A 189 -9.70 -13.62 2.13
C HIS A 189 -9.96 -12.86 3.43
N ARG A 190 -9.46 -13.37 4.56
CA ARG A 190 -9.63 -12.74 5.86
C ARG A 190 -8.33 -12.73 6.64
N LEU A 191 -7.98 -11.57 7.17
CA LEU A 191 -6.97 -11.38 8.20
C LEU A 191 -7.67 -11.25 9.55
N ALA A 192 -7.35 -12.12 10.50
CA ALA A 192 -8.07 -12.18 11.78
C ALA A 192 -7.98 -10.89 12.61
N ALA A 193 -6.91 -10.12 12.41
CA ALA A 193 -6.64 -8.87 13.12
C ALA A 193 -7.11 -7.61 12.36
N ASP A 194 -7.71 -7.75 11.18
CA ASP A 194 -8.19 -6.60 10.41
C ASP A 194 -9.45 -6.00 11.08
N PRO A 195 -9.39 -4.76 11.59
CA PRO A 195 -10.51 -4.10 12.26
C PRO A 195 -11.61 -3.70 11.29
N PHE A 196 -11.33 -3.61 10.00
CA PHE A 196 -12.27 -3.14 8.98
C PHE A 196 -12.91 -4.26 8.16
N TRP A 197 -12.54 -5.52 8.41
CA TRP A 197 -13.14 -6.63 7.68
C TRP A 197 -14.67 -6.64 7.82
N MET A 198 -15.38 -6.57 6.68
CA MET A 198 -16.85 -6.47 6.60
C MET A 198 -17.44 -5.24 7.32
N SER A 199 -16.64 -4.23 7.64
CA SER A 199 -17.08 -3.01 8.30
C SER A 199 -17.72 -2.03 7.29
N ASP A 200 -18.79 -1.33 7.73
CA ASP A 200 -19.42 -0.24 6.98
C ASP A 200 -18.45 0.95 6.78
N ALA A 201 -17.41 1.07 7.62
CA ALA A 201 -16.37 2.10 7.47
C ALA A 201 -15.63 2.02 6.12
N ARG A 202 -15.65 0.87 5.45
CA ARG A 202 -15.08 0.69 4.11
C ARG A 202 -15.88 1.37 3.00
N VAL A 203 -17.10 1.76 3.29
CA VAL A 203 -17.99 2.45 2.35
C VAL A 203 -18.16 3.89 2.84
N PRO A 204 -17.37 4.85 2.33
CA PRO A 204 -17.52 6.25 2.73
C PRO A 204 -18.91 6.76 2.39
N PRO A 205 -19.48 7.67 3.20
CA PRO A 205 -20.83 8.21 3.03
C PRO A 205 -21.00 9.02 1.74
#